data_1471b84d5d0d3f10bf8d09656937262f
#
_entry.id   1471b84d5d0d3f10bf8d09656937262f
#
_cell.length_a   1.000
_cell.length_b   1.000
_cell.length_c   1.000
_cell.angle_alpha   90.00
_cell.angle_beta   90.00
_cell.angle_gamma   90.00
#
_symmetry.space_group_name_H-M   'P 1'
#
loop_
_entity.id
_entity.type
_entity.pdbx_description
1 polymer ?
#
loop_
_entity_poly.entity_id
_entity_poly.type
_entity_poly.pdbx_seq_one_letter_code
_entity_poly.pdbx_strand_id
1 'polypeptide(L)'
;MSLAWASANFDETVFDSPEEIRLDRKPNSHLSFGFGAHLCLGAPHARLIVRSLLEILTERVERITVIEAKEHIEHEARYERRNGYDSLTVAFKGC
;
A
#
# COMPACT_ATOMS: atom_id res chain seq x y z
N MET A 1 19.50 12.75 8.59
CA MET A 1 19.12 11.37 8.93
C MET A 1 17.84 11.03 8.17
N SER A 2 17.79 9.90 7.49
CA SER A 2 16.60 9.42 6.77
C SER A 2 16.02 8.19 7.46
N LEU A 3 14.70 8.10 7.52
CA LEU A 3 13.97 6.96 8.10
C LEU A 3 13.31 6.17 6.97
N ALA A 4 13.65 4.89 6.86
CA ALA A 4 13.12 3.99 5.83
C ALA A 4 11.87 3.24 6.33
N TRP A 5 10.76 3.96 6.52
CA TRP A 5 9.50 3.39 7.02
C TRP A 5 9.00 2.20 6.21
N ALA A 6 9.14 2.26 4.88
CA ALA A 6 8.73 1.16 4.00
C ALA A 6 9.57 -0.11 4.25
N SER A 7 10.88 0.03 4.44
CA SER A 7 11.77 -1.10 4.75
C SER A 7 11.38 -1.79 6.06
N ALA A 8 10.97 -1.03 7.06
CA ALA A 8 10.55 -1.58 8.34
C ALA A 8 9.30 -2.48 8.24
N ASN A 9 8.43 -2.23 7.27
CA ASN A 9 7.25 -3.06 7.02
C ASN A 9 7.58 -4.42 6.37
N PHE A 10 8.82 -4.62 5.93
CA PHE A 10 9.33 -5.89 5.39
C PHE A 10 10.30 -6.60 6.34
N ASP A 11 10.34 -6.20 7.60
CA ASP A 11 11.20 -6.82 8.61
C ASP A 11 10.68 -8.23 8.98
N GLU A 12 11.42 -9.25 8.61
CA GLU A 12 11.09 -10.66 8.87
C GLU A 12 11.09 -11.02 10.35
N THR A 13 11.72 -10.21 11.20
CA THR A 13 11.68 -10.40 12.66
C THR A 13 10.37 -9.95 13.27
N VAL A 14 9.60 -9.14 12.57
CA VAL A 14 8.31 -8.59 13.00
C VAL A 14 7.14 -9.21 12.23
N PHE A 15 7.33 -9.41 10.92
CA PHE A 15 6.27 -9.92 10.04
C PHE A 15 6.69 -11.26 9.43
N ASP A 16 5.93 -12.29 9.70
CA ASP A 16 6.10 -13.57 9.02
C ASP A 16 5.76 -13.44 7.52
N SER A 17 6.68 -13.86 6.65
CA SER A 17 6.55 -13.76 5.20
C SER A 17 6.10 -12.35 4.73
N PRO A 18 6.91 -11.30 4.96
CA PRO A 18 6.48 -9.91 4.73
C PRO A 18 6.20 -9.59 3.26
N GLU A 19 6.75 -10.38 2.33
CA GLU A 19 6.51 -10.27 0.88
C GLU A 19 5.12 -10.76 0.46
N GLU A 20 4.44 -11.53 1.32
CA GLU A 20 3.12 -12.05 1.03
C GLU A 20 2.03 -11.05 1.40
N ILE A 21 1.06 -10.86 0.50
CA ILE A 21 -0.16 -10.11 0.79
C ILE A 21 -1.11 -11.02 1.54
N ARG A 22 -1.33 -10.72 2.82
CA ARG A 22 -2.27 -11.45 3.70
C ARG A 22 -3.32 -10.49 4.23
N LEU A 23 -4.57 -10.70 3.86
CA LEU A 23 -5.69 -9.85 4.29
C LEU A 23 -6.05 -10.04 5.77
N ASP A 24 -5.71 -11.19 6.32
CA ASP A 24 -5.97 -11.59 7.71
C ASP A 24 -4.75 -11.44 8.64
N ARG A 25 -3.71 -10.75 8.19
CA ARG A 25 -2.47 -10.60 8.96
C ARG A 25 -2.70 -10.00 10.34
N LYS A 26 -2.36 -10.77 11.37
CA LYS A 26 -2.40 -10.36 12.78
C LYS A 26 -1.22 -10.97 13.55
N PRO A 27 -0.47 -10.18 14.33
CA PRO A 27 -0.54 -8.71 14.42
C PRO A 27 -0.10 -8.03 13.11
N ASN A 28 -0.50 -6.77 12.93
CA ASN A 28 -0.09 -5.96 11.78
C ASN A 28 0.35 -4.57 12.24
N SER A 29 1.47 -4.54 12.95
CA SER A 29 2.06 -3.32 13.52
C SER A 29 2.89 -2.56 12.51
N HIS A 30 2.32 -2.26 11.34
CA HIS A 30 3.00 -1.55 10.26
C HIS A 30 3.31 -0.09 10.62
N LEU A 31 4.37 0.45 10.03
CA LEU A 31 4.84 1.81 10.23
C LEU A 31 4.49 2.77 9.08
N SER A 32 3.51 2.43 8.27
CA SER A 32 3.11 3.27 7.11
C SER A 32 2.60 4.66 7.51
N PHE A 33 2.12 4.82 8.72
CA PHE A 33 1.72 6.12 9.28
C PHE A 33 2.71 6.70 10.29
N GLY A 34 3.91 6.15 10.37
CA GLY A 34 4.91 6.53 11.35
C GLY A 34 4.67 5.92 12.73
N PHE A 35 5.35 6.44 13.72
CA PHE A 35 5.30 5.96 15.10
C PHE A 35 5.59 7.08 16.11
N GLY A 36 5.08 6.94 17.32
CA GLY A 36 5.39 7.83 18.45
C GLY A 36 4.64 9.17 18.37
N ALA A 37 5.29 10.23 18.88
CA ALA A 37 4.68 11.57 19.02
C ALA A 37 4.26 12.21 17.70
N HIS A 38 4.87 11.80 16.58
CA HIS A 38 4.58 12.27 15.24
C HIS A 38 3.79 11.27 14.39
N LEU A 39 3.08 10.33 15.02
CA LEU A 39 2.14 9.44 14.32
C LEU A 39 1.18 10.28 13.47
N CYS A 40 0.92 9.83 12.23
CA CYS A 40 0.09 10.56 11.29
C CYS A 40 -1.31 10.84 11.88
N LEU A 41 -1.62 12.13 12.05
CA LEU A 41 -2.93 12.58 12.56
C LEU A 41 -4.08 12.17 11.64
N GLY A 42 -3.82 12.11 10.33
CA GLY A 42 -4.81 11.74 9.31
C GLY A 42 -5.02 10.23 9.11
N ALA A 43 -4.32 9.36 9.84
CA ALA A 43 -4.42 7.90 9.66
C ALA A 43 -5.86 7.36 9.78
N PRO A 44 -6.69 7.74 10.77
CA PRO A 44 -8.08 7.30 10.83
C PRO A 44 -8.89 7.75 9.62
N HIS A 45 -8.66 8.97 9.15
CA HIS A 45 -9.34 9.53 7.99
C HIS A 45 -8.95 8.81 6.70
N ALA A 46 -7.65 8.56 6.49
CA ALA A 46 -7.16 7.80 5.35
C ALA A 46 -7.75 6.38 5.32
N ARG A 47 -7.80 5.71 6.47
CA ARG A 47 -8.42 4.38 6.59
C ARG A 47 -9.90 4.40 6.25
N LEU A 48 -10.63 5.42 6.69
CA LEU A 48 -12.05 5.59 6.37
C LEU A 48 -12.27 5.73 4.87
N ILE A 49 -11.49 6.57 4.19
CA ILE A 49 -11.59 6.78 2.74
C ILE A 49 -11.35 5.48 1.98
N VAL A 50 -10.25 4.78 2.29
CA VAL A 50 -9.92 3.50 1.63
C VAL A 50 -10.98 2.45 1.89
N ARG A 51 -11.47 2.35 3.13
CA ARG A 51 -12.52 1.40 3.50
C ARG A 51 -13.81 1.67 2.72
N SER A 52 -14.28 2.92 2.69
CA SER A 52 -15.48 3.29 1.95
C SER A 52 -15.35 3.01 0.47
N LEU A 53 -14.17 3.25 -0.12
CA LEU A 53 -13.91 2.89 -1.51
C LEU A 53 -14.02 1.38 -1.74
N LEU A 54 -13.42 0.58 -0.87
CA LEU A 54 -13.47 -0.89 -0.98
C LEU A 54 -14.90 -1.42 -0.81
N GLU A 55 -15.68 -0.87 0.11
CA GLU A 55 -17.08 -1.21 0.32
C GLU A 55 -17.90 -0.93 -0.95
N ILE A 56 -17.76 0.24 -1.56
CA ILE A 56 -18.44 0.59 -2.81
C ILE A 56 -17.99 -0.33 -3.97
N LEU A 57 -16.71 -0.63 -4.06
CA LEU A 57 -16.20 -1.53 -5.10
C LEU A 57 -16.76 -2.95 -4.94
N THR A 58 -16.82 -3.47 -3.72
CA THR A 58 -17.38 -4.82 -3.49
C THR A 58 -18.87 -4.91 -3.79
N GLU A 59 -19.61 -3.83 -3.62
CA GLU A 59 -21.04 -3.78 -3.93
C GLU A 59 -21.36 -3.62 -5.43
N ARG A 60 -20.50 -2.90 -6.16
CA ARG A 60 -20.80 -2.46 -7.53
C ARG A 60 -19.96 -3.12 -8.61
N VAL A 61 -18.87 -3.75 -8.25
CA VAL A 61 -17.89 -4.29 -9.19
C VAL A 61 -17.71 -5.78 -8.99
N GLU A 62 -18.08 -6.56 -10.00
CA GLU A 62 -17.87 -8.00 -10.02
C GLU A 62 -16.39 -8.37 -10.26
N ARG A 63 -15.74 -7.61 -11.14
CA ARG A 63 -14.36 -7.87 -11.55
C ARG A 63 -13.60 -6.60 -11.87
N ILE A 64 -12.35 -6.59 -11.44
CA ILE A 64 -11.36 -5.56 -11.81
C ILE A 64 -10.29 -6.26 -12.65
N THR A 65 -10.03 -5.73 -13.84
CA THR A 65 -8.97 -6.23 -14.73
C THR A 65 -7.93 -5.13 -14.90
N VAL A 66 -6.68 -5.43 -14.61
CA VAL A 66 -5.57 -4.51 -14.88
C VAL A 66 -5.24 -4.58 -16.36
N ILE A 67 -5.36 -3.44 -17.04
CA ILE A 67 -5.04 -3.29 -18.47
C ILE A 67 -3.58 -2.90 -18.62
N GLU A 68 -3.14 -1.91 -17.87
CA GLU A 68 -1.77 -1.41 -17.90
C GLU A 68 -1.35 -0.95 -16.50
N ALA A 69 -0.14 -1.31 -16.12
CA ALA A 69 0.52 -0.82 -14.91
C ALA A 69 1.89 -0.29 -15.31
N LYS A 70 2.08 1.03 -15.18
CA LYS A 70 3.36 1.67 -15.45
C LYS A 70 4.06 1.99 -14.15
N GLU A 71 5.13 1.25 -13.87
CA GLU A 71 5.93 1.44 -12.67
C GLU A 71 6.72 2.74 -12.72
N HIS A 72 6.77 3.43 -11.59
CA HIS A 72 7.69 4.56 -11.41
C HIS A 72 9.05 4.06 -10.96
N ILE A 73 10.08 4.32 -11.77
CA ILE A 73 11.48 4.02 -11.44
C ILE A 73 12.17 5.31 -11.04
N GLU A 74 12.60 5.39 -9.80
CA GLU A 74 13.40 6.49 -9.31
C GLU A 74 14.88 6.21 -9.60
N HIS A 75 15.49 7.12 -10.36
CA HIS A 75 16.89 7.06 -10.75
C HIS A 75 17.71 8.05 -9.91
N GLU A 76 18.58 7.52 -9.09
CA GLU A 76 19.56 8.27 -8.34
C GLU A 76 20.98 7.95 -8.80
N ALA A 77 21.94 8.80 -8.49
CA ALA A 77 23.33 8.64 -8.94
C ALA A 77 23.98 7.31 -8.55
N ARG A 78 23.46 6.64 -7.51
CA ARG A 78 24.03 5.41 -6.94
C ARG A 78 23.08 4.21 -6.93
N TYR A 79 21.78 4.41 -7.23
CA TYR A 79 20.81 3.32 -7.21
C TYR A 79 19.60 3.65 -8.09
N GLU A 80 18.93 2.61 -8.50
CA GLU A 80 17.59 2.65 -9.07
C GLU A 80 16.65 1.87 -8.17
N ARG A 81 15.45 2.38 -7.96
CA ARG A 81 14.42 1.65 -7.22
C ARG A 81 13.04 1.88 -7.81
N ARG A 82 12.22 0.87 -7.71
CA ARG A 82 10.79 1.03 -7.97
C ARG A 82 10.17 1.82 -6.82
N ASN A 83 9.49 2.90 -7.13
CA ASN A 83 8.81 3.76 -6.16
C ASN A 83 7.35 3.98 -6.58
N GLY A 84 6.53 2.92 -6.47
CA GLY A 84 5.13 2.97 -6.83
C GLY A 84 4.87 2.87 -8.34
N TYR A 85 3.86 3.56 -8.80
CA TYR A 85 3.39 3.55 -10.17
C TYR A 85 3.12 4.97 -10.68
N ASP A 86 3.47 5.24 -11.92
CA ASP A 86 3.10 6.47 -12.63
C ASP A 86 1.62 6.42 -13.04
N SER A 87 1.15 5.26 -13.45
CA SER A 87 -0.23 5.04 -13.84
C SER A 87 -0.64 3.58 -13.63
N LEU A 88 -1.91 3.40 -13.34
CA LEU A 88 -2.58 2.11 -13.29
C LEU A 88 -3.94 2.23 -13.99
N THR A 89 -4.04 1.60 -15.15
CA THR A 89 -5.28 1.56 -15.93
C THR A 89 -6.01 0.26 -15.65
N VAL A 90 -7.25 0.36 -15.22
CA VAL A 90 -8.09 -0.81 -14.91
C VAL A 90 -9.43 -0.72 -15.62
N ALA A 91 -9.98 -1.87 -15.94
CA ALA A 91 -11.37 -2.00 -16.38
C ALA A 91 -12.22 -2.60 -15.25
N PHE A 92 -13.38 -2.02 -15.05
CA PHE A 92 -14.38 -2.52 -14.12
C PHE A 92 -15.49 -3.23 -14.87
N LYS A 93 -15.85 -4.44 -14.43
CA LYS A 93 -17.09 -5.09 -14.81
C LYS A 93 -18.08 -4.91 -13.66
N GLY A 94 -19.21 -4.23 -13.92
CA GLY A 94 -20.26 -4.03 -12.93
C GLY A 94 -21.03 -5.32 -12.62
N CYS A 95 -21.59 -5.35 -11.47
CA CYS A 95 -22.52 -6.41 -11.07
C CYS A 95 -23.87 -6.24 -11.80
#